data_bcf45b7105c65752adc8d9152faaa5f6
#
_entry.id   bcf45b7105c65752adc8d9152faaa5f6
#
_cell.length_a   1.000
_cell.length_b   1.000
_cell.length_c   1.000
_cell.angle_alpha   90.00
_cell.angle_beta   90.00
_cell.angle_gamma   90.00
#
_symmetry.space_group_name_H-M   'P 1'
#
loop_
_entity.id
_entity.type
_entity.pdbx_description
1 polymer ?
#
loop_
_entity_poly.entity_id
_entity_poly.type
_entity_poly.pdbx_seq_one_letter_code
_entity_poly.pdbx_strand_id
1 'polypeptide(L)'
;MKWLAALIAPVAFGAAHAIELDIPVGCEIGAGCYIQSYADRDPGPGAVDYACNPMSYDGHKGVDFRVPTFRGLKEGVDILAAAPGIVKGTRNGEPDTGVDGMTKGRDCGNGLVIDHGDGWVTQYCHLERGSLRVRSGDRVQTGDRLGRMGFSGRTEFPH
;
A
#
# COMPACT_ATOMS: atom_id res chain seq x y z
N MET A 1 45.87 27.88 -36.87
CA MET A 1 45.37 27.12 -35.72
C MET A 1 43.92 27.50 -35.51
N LYS A 2 42.95 26.54 -35.78
CA LYS A 2 41.51 26.79 -35.59
C LYS A 2 41.13 26.20 -34.25
N TRP A 3 40.66 27.01 -33.31
CA TRP A 3 40.13 26.58 -32.02
C TRP A 3 38.68 26.10 -32.22
N LEU A 4 38.42 24.83 -32.00
CA LEU A 4 37.05 24.29 -31.91
C LEU A 4 36.56 24.53 -30.45
N ALA A 5 35.58 25.43 -30.30
CA ALA A 5 34.89 25.57 -29.02
C ALA A 5 33.85 24.45 -28.91
N ALA A 6 34.06 23.56 -27.96
CA ALA A 6 33.07 22.53 -27.62
C ALA A 6 31.94 23.19 -26.80
N LEU A 7 30.73 23.20 -27.38
CA LEU A 7 29.50 23.59 -26.66
C LEU A 7 29.08 22.44 -25.73
N ILE A 8 29.27 22.64 -24.43
CA ILE A 8 28.74 21.75 -23.38
C ILE A 8 27.28 22.16 -23.16
N ALA A 9 26.34 21.35 -23.62
CA ALA A 9 24.94 21.52 -23.31
C ALA A 9 24.68 21.20 -21.81
N PRO A 10 23.93 22.03 -21.08
CA PRO A 10 23.59 21.71 -19.69
C PRO A 10 22.65 20.49 -19.64
N VAL A 11 23.04 19.47 -18.90
CA VAL A 11 22.16 18.35 -18.54
C VAL A 11 21.20 18.85 -17.47
N ALA A 12 19.94 19.06 -17.84
CA ALA A 12 18.90 19.37 -16.87
C ALA A 12 18.59 18.11 -16.05
N PHE A 13 19.05 18.06 -14.81
CA PHE A 13 18.58 17.09 -13.84
C PHE A 13 17.15 17.45 -13.46
N GLY A 14 16.17 16.68 -13.92
CA GLY A 14 14.80 16.76 -13.42
C GLY A 14 14.80 16.51 -11.91
N ALA A 15 14.21 17.43 -11.14
CA ALA A 15 14.01 17.20 -9.70
C ALA A 15 13.12 15.96 -9.52
N ALA A 16 13.60 14.97 -8.76
CA ALA A 16 12.75 13.86 -8.35
C ALA A 16 11.67 14.44 -7.41
N HIS A 17 10.42 14.42 -7.85
CA HIS A 17 9.29 14.82 -7.00
C HIS A 17 9.00 13.67 -6.02
N ALA A 18 9.14 13.94 -4.72
CA ALA A 18 8.67 13.03 -3.68
C ALA A 18 7.13 13.03 -3.68
N ILE A 19 6.54 11.84 -3.56
CA ILE A 19 5.09 11.75 -3.35
C ILE A 19 4.79 11.97 -1.86
N GLU A 20 3.74 12.71 -1.57
CA GLU A 20 3.17 12.84 -0.23
C GLU A 20 2.02 11.84 -0.09
N LEU A 21 2.03 11.04 0.98
CA LEU A 21 1.05 9.98 1.23
C LEU A 21 0.35 10.24 2.56
N ASP A 22 -0.97 10.28 2.54
CA ASP A 22 -1.80 10.31 3.75
C ASP A 22 -2.03 8.90 4.30
N ILE A 23 -2.43 8.83 5.58
CA ILE A 23 -2.81 7.58 6.25
C ILE A 23 -4.00 6.93 5.53
N PRO A 24 -3.85 5.68 5.03
CA PRO A 24 -4.84 5.07 4.15
C PRO A 24 -5.97 4.33 4.86
N VAL A 25 -6.22 4.60 6.14
CA VAL A 25 -7.26 3.94 6.95
C VAL A 25 -8.16 4.96 7.62
N GLY A 26 -9.46 4.71 7.59
CA GLY A 26 -10.50 5.55 8.19
C GLY A 26 -10.71 5.29 9.68
N CYS A 27 -9.62 5.16 10.44
CA CYS A 27 -9.63 4.99 11.90
C CYS A 27 -8.51 5.81 12.53
N GLU A 28 -8.66 6.16 13.80
CA GLU A 28 -7.65 6.88 14.57
C GLU A 28 -6.53 5.92 14.99
N ILE A 29 -5.30 6.21 14.54
CA ILE A 29 -4.10 5.43 14.92
C ILE A 29 -3.83 5.61 16.42
N GLY A 30 -3.73 4.49 17.12
CA GLY A 30 -3.55 4.45 18.59
C GLY A 30 -4.86 4.34 19.38
N ALA A 31 -6.03 4.52 18.75
CA ALA A 31 -7.33 4.34 19.38
C ALA A 31 -8.16 3.22 18.73
N GLY A 32 -8.49 3.34 17.43
CA GLY A 32 -9.29 2.36 16.71
C GLY A 32 -8.47 1.34 15.92
N CYS A 33 -7.27 1.73 15.54
CA CYS A 33 -6.30 0.89 14.85
C CYS A 33 -4.86 1.29 15.21
N TYR A 34 -3.91 0.50 14.76
CA TYR A 34 -2.48 0.76 14.97
C TYR A 34 -1.64 0.21 13.83
N ILE A 35 -0.39 0.69 13.73
CA ILE A 35 0.58 0.14 12.81
C ILE A 35 1.20 -1.09 13.47
N GLN A 36 1.07 -2.25 12.82
CA GLN A 36 1.63 -3.51 13.27
C GLN A 36 3.07 -3.70 12.79
N SER A 37 3.32 -3.42 11.52
CA SER A 37 4.62 -3.62 10.88
C SER A 37 4.89 -2.52 9.87
N TYR A 38 6.15 -2.13 9.75
CA TYR A 38 6.65 -1.25 8.70
C TYR A 38 7.37 -2.05 7.62
N ALA A 39 7.65 -1.42 6.49
CA ALA A 39 8.48 -2.01 5.45
C ALA A 39 9.88 -2.33 6.00
N ASP A 40 10.38 -3.49 5.62
CA ASP A 40 11.74 -3.93 5.96
C ASP A 40 12.79 -3.09 5.22
N ARG A 41 13.80 -2.65 5.97
CA ARG A 41 14.93 -1.85 5.47
C ARG A 41 16.25 -2.62 5.52
N ASP A 42 16.27 -3.83 6.09
CA ASP A 42 17.43 -4.72 6.05
C ASP A 42 17.53 -5.39 4.68
N PRO A 43 18.64 -5.25 3.94
CA PRO A 43 18.83 -5.94 2.66
C PRO A 43 19.23 -7.41 2.81
N GLY A 44 19.52 -7.87 4.03
CA GLY A 44 19.94 -9.24 4.38
C GLY A 44 18.77 -10.09 4.91
N PRO A 45 19.06 -11.18 5.61
CA PRO A 45 18.03 -12.08 6.16
C PRO A 45 17.48 -11.62 7.52
N GLY A 46 17.80 -10.41 7.96
CA GLY A 46 17.22 -9.77 9.15
C GLY A 46 15.98 -8.98 8.83
N ALA A 47 15.50 -8.20 9.81
CA ALA A 47 14.43 -7.24 9.59
C ALA A 47 14.57 -6.04 10.52
N VAL A 48 14.53 -4.85 9.95
CA VAL A 48 14.46 -3.59 10.69
C VAL A 48 13.51 -2.62 10.02
N ASP A 49 12.80 -1.83 10.81
CA ASP A 49 11.95 -0.75 10.30
C ASP A 49 12.78 0.50 9.93
N TYR A 50 12.10 1.55 9.48
CA TYR A 50 12.71 2.82 9.08
C TYR A 50 13.46 3.54 10.22
N ALA A 51 13.16 3.22 11.48
CA ALA A 51 13.80 3.78 12.69
C ALA A 51 14.82 2.81 13.34
N CYS A 52 15.20 1.73 12.63
CA CYS A 52 16.09 0.67 13.09
C CYS A 52 15.54 -0.13 14.29
N ASN A 53 14.22 -0.22 14.44
CA ASN A 53 13.54 -1.04 15.43
C ASN A 53 13.03 -2.36 14.82
N PRO A 54 12.60 -3.35 15.64
CA PRO A 54 12.16 -4.66 15.18
C PRO A 54 10.68 -4.70 14.74
N MET A 55 10.05 -3.57 14.37
CA MET A 55 8.67 -3.53 13.90
C MET A 55 8.56 -3.85 12.40
N SER A 56 9.18 -4.95 11.98
CA SER A 56 9.14 -5.48 10.62
C SER A 56 9.38 -6.99 10.62
N TYR A 57 9.36 -7.63 9.46
CA TYR A 57 9.81 -8.99 9.22
C TYR A 57 10.53 -9.08 7.87
N ASP A 58 11.41 -10.07 7.70
CA ASP A 58 12.26 -10.23 6.52
C ASP A 58 11.46 -10.17 5.21
N GLY A 59 11.84 -9.24 4.35
CA GLY A 59 11.25 -9.01 3.05
C GLY A 59 9.88 -8.30 3.05
N HIS A 60 9.40 -7.76 4.18
CA HIS A 60 8.16 -7.00 4.23
C HIS A 60 8.26 -5.69 3.42
N LYS A 61 7.32 -5.48 2.49
CA LYS A 61 7.39 -4.37 1.53
C LYS A 61 6.38 -3.25 1.77
N GLY A 62 5.60 -3.35 2.84
CA GLY A 62 4.50 -2.43 3.11
C GLY A 62 4.46 -1.90 4.54
N VAL A 63 3.34 -1.25 4.86
CA VAL A 63 2.97 -0.87 6.22
C VAL A 63 1.65 -1.56 6.53
N ASP A 64 1.62 -2.36 7.61
CA ASP A 64 0.44 -3.09 8.05
C ASP A 64 -0.36 -2.25 9.05
N PHE A 65 -1.53 -1.79 8.63
CA PHE A 65 -2.51 -1.12 9.50
C PHE A 65 -3.49 -2.17 10.03
N ARG A 66 -3.58 -2.32 11.33
CA ARG A 66 -4.33 -3.40 11.97
C ARG A 66 -5.41 -2.90 12.92
N VAL A 67 -6.54 -3.61 12.97
CA VAL A 67 -7.52 -3.52 14.06
C VAL A 67 -7.21 -4.52 15.17
N PRO A 68 -7.50 -4.20 16.45
CA PRO A 68 -7.14 -5.08 17.58
C PRO A 68 -7.81 -6.46 17.55
N THR A 69 -8.99 -6.56 16.97
CA THR A 69 -9.82 -7.78 17.03
C THR A 69 -10.62 -8.00 15.76
N PHE A 70 -11.05 -9.25 15.53
CA PHE A 70 -12.04 -9.57 14.48
C PHE A 70 -13.40 -8.88 14.71
N ARG A 71 -13.73 -8.47 15.93
CA ARG A 71 -14.92 -7.64 16.18
C ARG A 71 -14.74 -6.26 15.53
N GLY A 72 -13.60 -5.59 15.76
CA GLY A 72 -13.27 -4.32 15.12
C GLY A 72 -13.29 -4.42 13.60
N LEU A 73 -12.80 -5.54 13.05
CA LEU A 73 -12.92 -5.80 11.61
C LEU A 73 -14.38 -5.83 11.14
N LYS A 74 -15.28 -6.51 11.88
CA LYS A 74 -16.71 -6.58 11.55
C LYS A 74 -17.43 -5.23 11.68
N GLU A 75 -17.01 -4.37 12.59
CA GLU A 75 -17.49 -2.99 12.69
C GLU A 75 -17.10 -2.18 11.45
N GLY A 76 -16.01 -2.58 10.81
CA GLY A 76 -15.54 -2.11 9.52
C GLY A 76 -14.66 -0.87 9.60
N VAL A 77 -13.54 -0.94 8.88
CA VAL A 77 -12.63 0.18 8.69
C VAL A 77 -12.54 0.47 7.19
N ASP A 78 -12.78 1.71 6.83
CA ASP A 78 -12.64 2.15 5.44
C ASP A 78 -11.15 2.22 5.06
N ILE A 79 -10.84 1.76 3.85
CA ILE A 79 -9.55 1.94 3.22
C ILE A 79 -9.65 3.12 2.26
N LEU A 80 -8.71 4.05 2.39
CA LEU A 80 -8.70 5.34 1.72
C LEU A 80 -7.53 5.44 0.76
N ALA A 81 -7.68 6.22 -0.31
CA ALA A 81 -6.56 6.53 -1.20
C ALA A 81 -5.54 7.42 -0.48
N ALA A 82 -4.30 6.97 -0.40
CA ALA A 82 -3.20 7.71 0.25
C ALA A 82 -2.77 8.95 -0.55
N ALA A 83 -2.97 8.96 -1.87
CA ALA A 83 -2.67 10.08 -2.76
C ALA A 83 -3.58 10.05 -3.99
N PRO A 84 -3.69 11.15 -4.76
CA PRO A 84 -4.44 11.18 -6.01
C PRO A 84 -3.81 10.25 -7.05
N GLY A 85 -4.64 9.64 -7.92
CA GLY A 85 -4.10 8.79 -8.98
C GLY A 85 -5.16 8.12 -9.84
N ILE A 86 -4.73 7.11 -10.60
CA ILE A 86 -5.58 6.30 -11.47
C ILE A 86 -5.48 4.84 -11.02
N VAL A 87 -6.62 4.20 -10.78
CA VAL A 87 -6.68 2.78 -10.44
C VAL A 87 -6.23 1.94 -11.63
N LYS A 88 -5.14 1.21 -11.50
CA LYS A 88 -4.56 0.36 -12.56
C LYS A 88 -5.20 -1.02 -12.63
N GLY A 89 -5.56 -1.58 -11.48
CA GLY A 89 -6.15 -2.91 -11.40
C GLY A 89 -6.78 -3.17 -10.06
N THR A 90 -7.77 -4.08 -10.05
CA THR A 90 -8.52 -4.46 -8.85
C THR A 90 -8.72 -5.97 -8.80
N ARG A 91 -8.83 -6.53 -7.60
CA ARG A 91 -9.31 -7.88 -7.31
C ARG A 91 -10.27 -7.82 -6.13
N ASN A 92 -11.45 -8.45 -6.26
CA ASN A 92 -12.55 -8.29 -5.30
C ASN A 92 -13.35 -9.58 -5.05
N GLY A 93 -12.78 -10.75 -5.32
CA GLY A 93 -13.49 -12.04 -5.26
C GLY A 93 -12.88 -13.08 -4.33
N GLU A 94 -11.68 -12.84 -3.79
CA GLU A 94 -11.01 -13.79 -2.90
C GLU A 94 -11.74 -13.89 -1.55
N PRO A 95 -11.79 -15.08 -0.92
CA PRO A 95 -12.47 -15.27 0.36
C PRO A 95 -11.72 -14.57 1.51
N ASP A 96 -12.49 -14.14 2.53
CA ASP A 96 -11.95 -13.52 3.76
C ASP A 96 -11.66 -14.61 4.81
N THR A 97 -10.74 -15.50 4.49
CA THR A 97 -10.38 -16.68 5.30
C THR A 97 -8.91 -16.71 5.72
N GLY A 98 -8.17 -15.66 5.37
CA GLY A 98 -6.74 -15.60 5.64
C GLY A 98 -5.98 -16.74 4.94
N VAL A 99 -4.87 -17.14 5.54
CA VAL A 99 -3.99 -18.19 4.99
C VAL A 99 -4.68 -19.53 4.79
N ASP A 100 -5.67 -19.88 5.62
CA ASP A 100 -6.33 -21.19 5.60
C ASP A 100 -7.15 -21.44 4.32
N GLY A 101 -7.71 -20.40 3.73
CA GLY A 101 -8.51 -20.51 2.51
C GLY A 101 -7.96 -19.70 1.34
N MET A 102 -6.72 -19.29 1.42
CA MET A 102 -6.07 -18.47 0.38
C MET A 102 -5.91 -19.24 -0.94
N THR A 103 -6.29 -18.62 -2.03
CA THR A 103 -5.97 -19.12 -3.38
C THR A 103 -4.45 -18.98 -3.62
N LYS A 104 -3.80 -20.06 -4.06
CA LYS A 104 -2.35 -20.08 -4.35
C LYS A 104 -1.96 -18.96 -5.32
N GLY A 105 -0.93 -18.18 -4.97
CA GLY A 105 -0.45 -17.04 -5.75
C GLY A 105 -1.35 -15.80 -5.67
N ARG A 106 -2.26 -15.75 -4.71
CA ARG A 106 -3.13 -14.62 -4.43
C ARG A 106 -2.81 -13.99 -3.08
N ASP A 107 -1.53 -13.87 -2.75
CA ASP A 107 -1.05 -13.43 -1.43
C ASP A 107 -1.68 -12.09 -0.98
N CYS A 108 -1.81 -11.11 -1.87
CA CYS A 108 -2.51 -9.84 -1.58
C CYS A 108 -4.02 -9.99 -1.31
N GLY A 109 -4.64 -11.15 -1.65
CA GLY A 109 -6.09 -11.31 -1.55
C GLY A 109 -6.87 -10.33 -2.44
N ASN A 110 -7.92 -9.72 -1.91
CA ASN A 110 -8.61 -8.61 -2.54
C ASN A 110 -7.80 -7.32 -2.38
N GLY A 111 -7.81 -6.48 -3.39
CA GLY A 111 -7.02 -5.28 -3.36
C GLY A 111 -7.01 -4.51 -4.66
N LEU A 112 -6.21 -3.46 -4.70
CA LEU A 112 -6.05 -2.61 -5.87
C LEU A 112 -4.66 -1.98 -5.93
N VAL A 113 -4.32 -1.46 -7.10
CA VAL A 113 -3.11 -0.67 -7.35
C VAL A 113 -3.51 0.67 -7.91
N ILE A 114 -2.94 1.75 -7.39
CA ILE A 114 -3.11 3.12 -7.90
C ILE A 114 -1.77 3.61 -8.44
N ASP A 115 -1.80 4.16 -9.65
CA ASP A 115 -0.68 4.86 -10.28
C ASP A 115 -0.84 6.36 -10.04
N HIS A 116 0.17 6.97 -9.42
CA HIS A 116 0.19 8.38 -9.07
C HIS A 116 0.97 9.24 -10.06
N GLY A 117 1.52 8.63 -11.12
CA GLY A 117 2.46 9.29 -12.03
C GLY A 117 3.91 9.23 -11.53
N ASP A 118 4.83 9.69 -12.36
CA ASP A 118 6.28 9.78 -12.08
C ASP A 118 6.91 8.48 -11.53
N GLY A 119 6.29 7.31 -11.83
CA GLY A 119 6.75 6.00 -11.40
C GLY A 119 6.28 5.59 -10.00
N TRP A 120 5.51 6.44 -9.30
CA TRP A 120 4.96 6.12 -7.99
C TRP A 120 3.68 5.30 -8.10
N VAL A 121 3.61 4.23 -7.32
CA VAL A 121 2.41 3.40 -7.18
C VAL A 121 2.14 3.06 -5.73
N THR A 122 0.86 2.96 -5.36
CA THR A 122 0.44 2.35 -4.08
C THR A 122 -0.35 1.09 -4.34
N GLN A 123 -0.17 0.09 -3.48
CA GLN A 123 -0.92 -1.17 -3.51
C GLN A 123 -1.60 -1.38 -2.16
N TYR A 124 -2.88 -1.74 -2.21
CA TYR A 124 -3.72 -2.03 -1.05
C TYR A 124 -4.11 -3.50 -1.11
N CYS A 125 -3.84 -4.23 -0.04
CA CYS A 125 -4.05 -5.68 0.04
C CYS A 125 -5.03 -6.04 1.17
N HIS A 126 -5.42 -7.30 1.22
CA HIS A 126 -6.24 -7.93 2.27
C HIS A 126 -7.62 -7.31 2.49
N LEU A 127 -8.16 -6.61 1.46
CA LEU A 127 -9.47 -5.98 1.55
C LEU A 127 -10.60 -7.01 1.68
N GLU A 128 -11.72 -6.59 2.29
CA GLU A 128 -12.94 -7.37 2.43
C GLU A 128 -13.52 -7.73 1.05
N ARG A 129 -13.93 -8.99 0.89
CA ARG A 129 -14.56 -9.48 -0.34
C ARG A 129 -15.79 -8.68 -0.70
N GLY A 130 -15.83 -8.20 -1.94
CA GLY A 130 -16.97 -7.43 -2.44
C GLY A 130 -17.03 -5.97 -1.96
N SER A 131 -16.05 -5.50 -1.18
CA SER A 131 -16.09 -4.16 -0.58
C SER A 131 -15.58 -3.04 -1.49
N LEU A 132 -14.86 -3.36 -2.56
CA LEU A 132 -14.27 -2.34 -3.43
C LEU A 132 -15.34 -1.40 -4.01
N ARG A 133 -15.04 -0.10 -3.97
CA ARG A 133 -15.88 1.00 -4.47
C ARG A 133 -15.39 1.58 -5.78
N VAL A 134 -14.20 1.16 -6.21
CA VAL A 134 -13.51 1.65 -7.42
C VAL A 134 -13.17 0.48 -8.34
N ARG A 135 -12.96 0.79 -9.60
CA ARG A 135 -12.57 -0.14 -10.66
C ARG A 135 -11.39 0.40 -11.45
N SER A 136 -10.75 -0.47 -12.23
CA SER A 136 -9.66 -0.07 -13.11
C SER A 136 -10.09 1.06 -14.05
N GLY A 137 -9.26 2.10 -14.15
CA GLY A 137 -9.49 3.32 -14.91
C GLY A 137 -10.10 4.47 -14.13
N ASP A 138 -10.65 4.25 -12.94
CA ASP A 138 -11.21 5.32 -12.11
C ASP A 138 -10.10 6.25 -11.62
N ARG A 139 -10.41 7.55 -11.56
CA ARG A 139 -9.58 8.58 -10.91
C ARG A 139 -9.99 8.70 -9.46
N VAL A 140 -9.02 8.80 -8.56
CA VAL A 140 -9.22 8.99 -7.13
C VAL A 140 -8.44 10.21 -6.63
N GLN A 141 -8.97 10.82 -5.57
CA GLN A 141 -8.30 11.86 -4.79
C GLN A 141 -7.83 11.27 -3.45
N THR A 142 -6.90 11.93 -2.79
CA THR A 142 -6.52 11.60 -1.41
C THR A 142 -7.76 11.54 -0.53
N GLY A 143 -7.89 10.48 0.29
CA GLY A 143 -9.03 10.28 1.19
C GLY A 143 -10.26 9.64 0.55
N ASP A 144 -10.29 9.44 -0.78
CA ASP A 144 -11.38 8.71 -1.42
C ASP A 144 -11.48 7.28 -0.90
N ARG A 145 -12.71 6.83 -0.61
CA ARG A 145 -12.96 5.48 -0.11
C ARG A 145 -12.76 4.45 -1.22
N LEU A 146 -11.80 3.55 -1.01
CA LEU A 146 -11.45 2.48 -1.94
C LEU A 146 -12.20 1.18 -1.67
N GLY A 147 -12.42 0.85 -0.40
CA GLY A 147 -13.03 -0.39 0.07
C GLY A 147 -13.05 -0.46 1.57
N ARG A 148 -13.02 -1.68 2.13
CA ARG A 148 -12.95 -1.93 3.57
C ARG A 148 -11.81 -2.89 3.87
N MET A 149 -11.18 -2.72 5.03
CA MET A 149 -10.24 -3.66 5.59
C MET A 149 -10.88 -5.04 5.69
N GLY A 150 -10.16 -6.09 5.33
CA GLY A 150 -10.66 -7.46 5.30
C GLY A 150 -9.71 -8.47 5.91
N PHE A 151 -9.85 -9.71 5.45
CA PHE A 151 -9.04 -10.84 5.91
C PHE A 151 -8.76 -11.81 4.74
N SER A 152 -8.60 -11.28 3.53
CA SER A 152 -8.36 -12.07 2.32
C SER A 152 -6.88 -12.20 2.00
N GLY A 153 -6.46 -13.31 1.39
CA GLY A 153 -5.08 -13.55 1.00
C GLY A 153 -4.20 -14.09 2.12
N ARG A 154 -2.88 -13.83 2.01
CA ARG A 154 -1.88 -14.35 2.98
C ARG A 154 -1.83 -13.44 4.21
N THR A 155 -2.75 -13.60 5.09
CA THR A 155 -2.80 -12.90 6.38
C THR A 155 -3.28 -13.83 7.48
N GLU A 156 -2.71 -13.70 8.67
CA GLU A 156 -3.10 -14.44 9.90
C GLU A 156 -3.98 -13.58 10.81
N PHE A 157 -4.00 -12.27 10.58
CA PHE A 157 -4.73 -11.29 11.38
C PHE A 157 -5.35 -10.21 10.50
N PRO A 158 -6.47 -9.57 10.92
CA PRO A 158 -7.08 -8.47 10.18
C PRO A 158 -6.16 -7.24 10.10
N HIS A 159 -5.73 -6.89 8.91
CA HIS A 159 -4.95 -5.68 8.63
C HIS A 159 -5.13 -5.18 7.21
#